data_2ef563842e3f7a7aca76b58b841ab766
#
_entry.id   2ef563842e3f7a7aca76b58b841ab766
#
_cell.length_a   1.000
_cell.length_b   1.000
_cell.length_c   1.000
_cell.angle_alpha   90.00
_cell.angle_beta   90.00
_cell.angle_gamma   90.00
#
_symmetry.space_group_name_H-M   'P 1'
#
loop_
_entity.id
_entity.type
_entity.pdbx_description
1 polymer ?
#
loop_
_entity_poly.entity_id
_entity_poly.type
_entity_poly.pdbx_seq_one_letter_code
_entity_poly.pdbx_strand_id
1 'polypeptide(L)'
;MTRFVVDASVALKWFFCSRDDEADVQAALRLLRGVRDGQLSLLQPPHFLAEVGAVLVRESADTAVASWRDLLDIEMQVVETSAIYERAMALARRHRHHLFDTLYHAVALEMGQAVLVTADLVYARKAQSDGCIMTLSEFP
;
A
#
# COMPACT_ATOMS: atom_id res chain seq x y z
N MET A 1 7.75 13.99 -10.41
CA MET A 1 7.98 12.78 -9.60
C MET A 1 6.67 12.01 -9.46
N THR A 2 6.68 10.73 -9.78
CA THR A 2 5.50 9.90 -9.63
C THR A 2 5.26 9.60 -8.16
N ARG A 3 4.02 9.72 -7.74
CA ARG A 3 3.61 9.42 -6.37
C ARG A 3 2.95 8.05 -6.35
N PHE A 4 3.23 7.28 -5.33
CA PHE A 4 2.67 5.95 -5.17
C PHE A 4 1.91 5.81 -3.86
N VAL A 5 0.90 4.97 -3.89
CA VAL A 5 0.25 4.46 -2.69
C VAL A 5 0.55 2.97 -2.65
N VAL A 6 0.94 2.46 -1.50
CA VAL A 6 1.10 1.01 -1.32
C VAL A 6 0.13 0.54 -0.25
N ASP A 7 -0.49 -0.62 -0.46
CA ASP A 7 -1.29 -1.21 0.60
C ASP A 7 -0.40 -2.04 1.52
N ALA A 8 -0.99 -2.57 2.58
CA ALA A 8 -0.24 -3.35 3.56
C ALA A 8 0.40 -4.60 2.93
N SER A 9 -0.21 -5.17 1.88
CA SER A 9 0.33 -6.37 1.22
C SER A 9 1.73 -6.13 0.63
N VAL A 10 1.99 -4.93 0.13
CA VAL A 10 3.32 -4.57 -0.39
C VAL A 10 4.28 -4.29 0.76
N ALA A 11 3.88 -3.47 1.72
CA ALA A 11 4.75 -3.09 2.85
C ALA A 11 5.19 -4.29 3.68
N LEU A 12 4.33 -5.29 3.85
CA LEU A 12 4.67 -6.50 4.59
C LEU A 12 5.81 -7.27 3.95
N LYS A 13 5.98 -7.18 2.64
CA LYS A 13 7.12 -7.82 1.96
C LYS A 13 8.45 -7.18 2.33
N TRP A 14 8.45 -5.94 2.81
CA TRP A 14 9.67 -5.29 3.31
C TRP A 14 10.16 -5.94 4.60
N PHE A 15 9.24 -6.46 5.41
CA PHE A 15 9.56 -7.07 6.72
C PHE A 15 9.72 -8.58 6.65
N PHE A 16 9.08 -9.21 5.68
CA PHE A 16 9.11 -10.67 5.52
C PHE A 16 9.84 -11.10 4.25
N CYS A 17 10.83 -10.31 3.83
CA CYS A 17 11.54 -10.50 2.57
C CYS A 17 12.37 -11.79 2.50
N SER A 18 12.61 -12.45 3.64
CA SER A 18 13.34 -13.72 3.68
C SER A 18 12.44 -14.95 3.61
N ARG A 19 11.11 -14.75 3.58
CA ARG A 19 10.18 -15.88 3.49
C ARG A 19 10.09 -16.40 2.05
N ASP A 20 10.14 -17.70 1.87
CA ASP A 20 10.06 -18.34 0.57
C ASP A 20 8.69 -18.17 -0.09
N ASP A 21 7.63 -17.99 0.71
CA ASP A 21 6.26 -17.81 0.23
C ASP A 21 5.92 -16.37 -0.15
N GLU A 22 6.87 -15.43 -0.01
CA GLU A 22 6.67 -14.03 -0.36
C GLU A 22 7.06 -13.78 -1.82
N ALA A 23 6.06 -13.75 -2.71
CA ALA A 23 6.26 -13.44 -4.11
C ALA A 23 6.58 -11.95 -4.32
N ASP A 24 7.28 -11.64 -5.39
CA ASP A 24 7.56 -10.26 -5.85
C ASP A 24 8.30 -9.41 -4.81
N VAL A 25 9.06 -10.05 -3.92
CA VAL A 25 9.83 -9.35 -2.89
C VAL A 25 10.81 -8.35 -3.51
N GLN A 26 11.45 -8.71 -4.63
CA GLN A 26 12.42 -7.83 -5.26
C GLN A 26 11.78 -6.54 -5.77
N ALA A 27 10.56 -6.62 -6.32
CA ALA A 27 9.82 -5.44 -6.76
C ALA A 27 9.47 -4.54 -5.56
N ALA A 28 9.02 -5.15 -4.46
CA ALA A 28 8.72 -4.40 -3.23
C ALA A 28 9.96 -3.67 -2.71
N LEU A 29 11.12 -4.32 -2.74
CA LEU A 29 12.38 -3.72 -2.29
C LEU A 29 12.85 -2.62 -3.23
N ARG A 30 12.65 -2.76 -4.54
CA ARG A 30 12.97 -1.67 -5.49
C ARG A 30 12.14 -0.43 -5.21
N LEU A 31 10.85 -0.61 -4.93
CA LEU A 31 9.97 0.49 -4.57
C LEU A 31 10.48 1.19 -3.29
N LEU A 32 10.78 0.42 -2.27
CA LEU A 32 11.31 0.96 -1.00
C LEU A 32 12.61 1.75 -1.24
N ARG A 33 13.53 1.21 -2.02
CA ARG A 33 14.77 1.92 -2.35
C ARG A 33 14.50 3.24 -3.07
N GLY A 34 13.56 3.24 -4.01
CA GLY A 34 13.18 4.47 -4.72
C GLY A 34 12.68 5.56 -3.78
N VAL A 35 11.91 5.18 -2.77
CA VAL A 35 11.44 6.13 -1.73
C VAL A 35 12.61 6.63 -0.90
N ARG A 36 13.48 5.74 -0.44
CA ARG A 36 14.65 6.12 0.38
C ARG A 36 15.61 7.01 -0.37
N ASP A 37 15.75 6.81 -1.67
CA ASP A 37 16.67 7.60 -2.50
C ASP A 37 16.01 8.90 -3.00
N GLY A 38 14.79 9.18 -2.61
CA GLY A 38 14.07 10.40 -3.01
C GLY A 38 13.59 10.41 -4.45
N GLN A 39 13.61 9.26 -5.12
CA GLN A 39 13.14 9.14 -6.51
C GLN A 39 11.62 8.95 -6.60
N LEU A 40 11.02 8.42 -5.55
CA LEU A 40 9.59 8.15 -5.45
C LEU A 40 9.03 8.78 -4.18
N SER A 41 7.76 9.15 -4.20
CA SER A 41 7.03 9.64 -3.03
C SER A 41 5.92 8.69 -2.67
N LEU A 42 5.67 8.52 -1.39
CA LEU A 42 4.52 7.75 -0.89
C LEU A 42 3.44 8.67 -0.35
N LEU A 43 2.21 8.38 -0.75
CA LEU A 43 0.99 8.95 -0.17
C LEU A 43 0.24 7.80 0.51
N GLN A 44 -0.13 7.95 1.76
CA GLN A 44 -0.75 6.85 2.48
C GLN A 44 -1.97 7.32 3.27
N PRO A 45 -3.05 6.52 3.32
CA PRO A 45 -4.13 6.79 4.26
C PRO A 45 -3.69 6.46 5.68
N PRO A 46 -4.31 7.08 6.72
CA PRO A 46 -3.84 6.90 8.10
C PRO A 46 -3.91 5.46 8.61
N HIS A 47 -4.85 4.65 8.13
CA HIS A 47 -5.01 3.27 8.61
C HIS A 47 -3.88 2.33 8.15
N PHE A 48 -3.03 2.76 7.22
CA PHE A 48 -1.90 1.97 6.75
C PHE A 48 -1.01 1.48 7.90
N LEU A 49 -0.68 2.38 8.82
CA LEU A 49 0.18 2.04 9.95
C LEU A 49 -0.46 1.00 10.86
N ALA A 50 -1.78 1.09 11.08
CA ALA A 50 -2.50 0.14 11.90
C ALA A 50 -2.59 -1.24 11.23
N GLU A 51 -2.84 -1.29 9.93
CA GLU A 51 -2.92 -2.56 9.21
C GLU A 51 -1.58 -3.30 9.20
N VAL A 52 -0.49 -2.59 8.92
CA VAL A 52 0.84 -3.21 8.97
C VAL A 52 1.14 -3.70 10.38
N GLY A 53 0.87 -2.86 11.39
CA GLY A 53 1.06 -3.21 12.79
C GLY A 53 0.30 -4.46 13.19
N ALA A 54 -0.96 -4.59 12.75
CA ALA A 54 -1.78 -5.76 13.08
C ALA A 54 -1.16 -7.06 12.56
N VAL A 55 -0.61 -7.06 11.34
CA VAL A 55 0.02 -8.25 10.79
C VAL A 55 1.36 -8.53 11.48
N LEU A 56 2.13 -7.48 11.77
CA LEU A 56 3.41 -7.66 12.49
C LEU A 56 3.19 -8.32 13.86
N VAL A 57 2.18 -7.90 14.60
CA VAL A 57 1.84 -8.50 15.91
C VAL A 57 1.46 -9.96 15.75
N ARG A 58 0.65 -10.28 14.73
CA ARG A 58 0.19 -11.65 14.50
C ARG A 58 1.32 -12.59 14.07
N GLU A 59 2.21 -12.10 13.18
CA GLU A 59 3.22 -12.95 12.53
C GLU A 59 4.58 -12.94 13.24
N SER A 60 4.92 -11.87 13.95
CA SER A 60 6.24 -11.66 14.53
C SER A 60 6.13 -10.83 15.80
N ALA A 61 5.37 -11.31 16.78
CA ALA A 61 5.02 -10.57 17.99
C ALA A 61 6.24 -9.98 18.70
N ASP A 62 7.34 -10.73 18.79
CA ASP A 62 8.53 -10.30 19.56
C ASP A 62 9.25 -9.11 18.93
N THR A 63 9.17 -8.97 17.60
CA THR A 63 9.85 -7.89 16.87
C THR A 63 8.89 -6.86 16.29
N ALA A 64 7.59 -7.02 16.54
CA ALA A 64 6.55 -6.19 15.90
C ALA A 64 6.76 -4.70 16.12
N VAL A 65 7.01 -4.28 17.36
CA VAL A 65 7.18 -2.86 17.69
C VAL A 65 8.42 -2.29 17.02
N ALA A 66 9.53 -3.02 17.03
CA ALA A 66 10.77 -2.59 16.40
C ALA A 66 10.59 -2.44 14.88
N SER A 67 9.96 -3.41 14.24
CA SER A 67 9.64 -3.35 12.81
C SER A 67 8.71 -2.18 12.48
N TRP A 68 7.70 -1.96 13.30
CA TRP A 68 6.76 -0.85 13.11
C TRP A 68 7.45 0.51 13.24
N ARG A 69 8.40 0.64 14.18
CA ARG A 69 9.22 1.85 14.30
C ARG A 69 10.06 2.09 13.06
N ASP A 70 10.61 1.03 12.45
CA ASP A 70 11.32 1.13 11.18
C ASP A 70 10.40 1.65 10.08
N LEU A 71 9.13 1.24 10.08
CA LEU A 71 8.14 1.74 9.14
C LEU A 71 7.95 3.26 9.27
N LEU A 72 7.97 3.78 10.50
CA LEU A 72 7.83 5.23 10.73
C LEU A 72 9.01 6.04 10.18
N ASP A 73 10.15 5.42 9.98
CA ASP A 73 11.33 6.08 9.42
C ASP A 73 11.23 6.24 7.89
N ILE A 74 10.28 5.57 7.24
CA ILE A 74 10.05 5.72 5.81
C ILE A 74 9.26 7.00 5.58
N GLU A 75 9.79 7.87 4.72
CA GLU A 75 9.12 9.13 4.42
C GLU A 75 7.83 8.88 3.65
N MET A 76 6.73 9.41 4.18
CA MET A 76 5.43 9.33 3.54
C MET A 76 4.55 10.51 3.94
N GLN A 77 3.68 10.92 3.03
CA GLN A 77 2.66 11.91 3.32
C GLN A 77 1.37 11.16 3.66
N VAL A 78 0.84 11.40 4.85
CA VAL A 78 -0.45 10.84 5.25
C VAL A 78 -1.55 11.79 4.79
N VAL A 79 -2.54 11.26 4.08
CA VAL A 79 -3.63 12.06 3.52
C VAL A 79 -4.98 11.48 3.95
N GLU A 80 -5.89 12.38 4.34
CA GLU A 80 -7.21 11.99 4.80
C GLU A 80 -8.18 13.13 4.50
N THR A 81 -9.15 12.88 3.63
CA THR A 81 -10.19 13.87 3.28
C THR A 81 -11.53 13.17 3.17
N SER A 82 -12.63 13.94 3.27
CA SER A 82 -13.96 13.37 3.05
C SER A 82 -14.12 12.81 1.64
N ALA A 83 -13.52 13.47 0.65
CA ALA A 83 -13.59 13.00 -0.74
C ALA A 83 -12.93 11.62 -0.91
N ILE A 84 -11.82 11.37 -0.21
CA ILE A 84 -11.17 10.05 -0.22
C ILE A 84 -12.10 8.99 0.35
N TYR A 85 -12.75 9.26 1.49
CA TYR A 85 -13.68 8.31 2.10
C TYR A 85 -14.89 8.04 1.19
N GLU A 86 -15.44 9.09 0.60
CA GLU A 86 -16.58 8.94 -0.31
C GLU A 86 -16.22 8.10 -1.53
N ARG A 87 -15.04 8.33 -2.10
CA ARG A 87 -14.53 7.54 -3.22
C ARG A 87 -14.33 6.08 -2.79
N ALA A 88 -13.74 5.87 -1.63
CA ALA A 88 -13.49 4.52 -1.11
C ALA A 88 -14.80 3.75 -0.90
N MET A 89 -15.83 4.42 -0.39
CA MET A 89 -17.15 3.81 -0.22
C MET A 89 -17.78 3.45 -1.56
N ALA A 90 -17.65 4.30 -2.56
CA ALA A 90 -18.15 4.03 -3.90
C ALA A 90 -17.45 2.81 -4.53
N LEU A 91 -16.12 2.72 -4.38
CA LEU A 91 -15.35 1.57 -4.85
C LEU A 91 -15.74 0.29 -4.12
N ALA A 92 -15.89 0.35 -2.80
CA ALA A 92 -16.27 -0.79 -1.99
C ALA A 92 -17.63 -1.35 -2.42
N ARG A 93 -18.59 -0.48 -2.69
CA ARG A 93 -19.93 -0.86 -3.17
C ARG A 93 -19.86 -1.46 -4.57
N ARG A 94 -19.14 -0.80 -5.48
CA ARG A 94 -19.03 -1.24 -6.89
C ARG A 94 -18.40 -2.61 -6.99
N HIS A 95 -17.30 -2.82 -6.28
CA HIS A 95 -16.49 -4.02 -6.40
C HIS A 95 -16.82 -5.07 -5.34
N ARG A 96 -17.72 -4.77 -4.41
CA ARG A 96 -18.03 -5.64 -3.26
C ARG A 96 -16.74 -6.04 -2.56
N HIS A 97 -15.96 -5.02 -2.21
CA HIS A 97 -14.65 -5.19 -1.62
C HIS A 97 -14.56 -4.42 -0.31
N HIS A 98 -13.64 -4.82 0.55
CA HIS A 98 -13.48 -4.24 1.88
C HIS A 98 -13.04 -2.79 1.81
N LEU A 99 -13.68 -1.91 2.60
CA LEU A 99 -13.39 -0.49 2.62
C LEU A 99 -11.93 -0.19 2.94
N PHE A 100 -11.32 -0.92 3.87
CA PHE A 100 -9.92 -0.70 4.21
C PHE A 100 -8.99 -0.89 3.02
N ASP A 101 -9.33 -1.80 2.11
CA ASP A 101 -8.55 -2.01 0.89
C ASP A 101 -8.82 -0.91 -0.14
N THR A 102 -10.08 -0.50 -0.32
CA THR A 102 -10.43 0.52 -1.30
C THR A 102 -9.96 1.92 -0.91
N LEU A 103 -9.70 2.16 0.38
CA LEU A 103 -9.14 3.43 0.85
C LEU A 103 -7.79 3.74 0.19
N TYR A 104 -6.94 2.75 0.03
CA TYR A 104 -5.65 2.95 -0.66
C TYR A 104 -5.86 3.42 -2.10
N HIS A 105 -6.77 2.77 -2.81
CA HIS A 105 -7.07 3.11 -4.19
C HIS A 105 -7.69 4.50 -4.30
N ALA A 106 -8.58 4.83 -3.36
CA ALA A 106 -9.22 6.14 -3.32
C ALA A 106 -8.19 7.27 -3.14
N VAL A 107 -7.15 7.06 -2.35
CA VAL A 107 -6.06 8.04 -2.22
C VAL A 107 -5.43 8.30 -3.58
N ALA A 108 -5.08 7.24 -4.31
CA ALA A 108 -4.46 7.40 -5.64
C ALA A 108 -5.39 8.14 -6.60
N LEU A 109 -6.68 7.79 -6.61
CA LEU A 109 -7.65 8.39 -7.54
C LEU A 109 -7.92 9.87 -7.21
N GLU A 110 -8.02 10.22 -5.93
CA GLU A 110 -8.38 11.58 -5.53
C GLU A 110 -7.18 12.55 -5.53
N MET A 111 -5.98 12.05 -5.21
CA MET A 111 -4.82 12.95 -5.13
C MET A 111 -4.25 13.32 -6.50
N GLY A 112 -4.52 12.53 -7.53
CA GLY A 112 -3.99 12.75 -8.88
C GLY A 112 -2.49 12.47 -8.99
N GLN A 113 -2.05 12.11 -10.18
CA GLN A 113 -0.64 11.79 -10.45
C GLN A 113 -0.08 10.76 -9.46
N ALA A 114 -0.92 9.81 -9.06
CA ALA A 114 -0.57 8.77 -8.10
C ALA A 114 -1.10 7.43 -8.58
N VAL A 115 -0.43 6.37 -8.21
CA VAL A 115 -0.80 5.00 -8.58
C VAL A 115 -0.74 4.11 -7.34
N LEU A 116 -1.79 3.33 -7.12
CA LEU A 116 -1.76 2.28 -6.11
C LEU A 116 -0.95 1.09 -6.66
N VAL A 117 0.04 0.66 -5.90
CA VAL A 117 0.75 -0.61 -6.15
C VAL A 117 0.27 -1.61 -5.12
N THR A 118 -0.25 -2.74 -5.58
CA THR A 118 -0.81 -3.76 -4.69
C THR A 118 -0.33 -5.15 -5.06
N ALA A 119 -0.21 -6.01 -4.07
CA ALA A 119 0.01 -7.45 -4.27
C ALA A 119 -1.31 -8.24 -4.24
N ASP A 120 -2.43 -7.58 -3.97
CA ASP A 120 -3.76 -8.20 -3.97
C ASP A 120 -4.29 -8.30 -5.40
N LEU A 121 -4.09 -9.46 -6.01
CA LEU A 121 -4.49 -9.70 -7.41
C LEU A 121 -6.02 -9.72 -7.58
N VAL A 122 -6.76 -10.10 -6.56
CA VAL A 122 -8.23 -10.12 -6.62
C VAL A 122 -8.74 -8.68 -6.76
N TYR A 123 -8.29 -7.79 -5.90
CA TYR A 123 -8.70 -6.39 -5.99
C TYR A 123 -8.22 -5.73 -7.28
N ALA A 124 -6.98 -5.98 -7.67
CA ALA A 124 -6.41 -5.40 -8.88
C ALA A 124 -7.26 -5.73 -10.12
N ARG A 125 -7.73 -6.96 -10.23
CA ARG A 125 -8.61 -7.38 -11.33
C ARG A 125 -9.94 -6.67 -11.30
N LYS A 126 -10.56 -6.56 -10.12
CA LYS A 126 -11.85 -5.87 -9.97
C LYS A 126 -11.76 -4.41 -10.35
N ALA A 127 -10.68 -3.76 -9.95
CA ALA A 127 -10.57 -2.29 -9.99
C ALA A 127 -9.75 -1.77 -11.16
N GLN A 128 -9.27 -2.63 -12.03
CA GLN A 128 -8.39 -2.25 -13.13
C GLN A 128 -9.00 -1.14 -13.99
N SER A 129 -10.29 -1.23 -14.29
CA SER A 129 -10.97 -0.25 -15.14
C SER A 129 -11.13 1.13 -14.50
N ASP A 130 -11.01 1.23 -13.17
CA ASP A 130 -11.05 2.52 -12.48
C ASP A 130 -9.77 3.33 -12.68
N GLY A 131 -8.66 2.67 -13.08
CA GLY A 131 -7.38 3.32 -13.31
C GLY A 131 -6.57 3.54 -12.05
N CYS A 132 -5.40 4.09 -12.19
CA CYS A 132 -4.50 4.45 -11.10
C CYS A 132 -4.14 3.28 -10.18
N ILE A 133 -4.00 2.08 -10.76
CA ILE A 133 -3.66 0.87 -10.03
C ILE A 133 -2.75 -0.01 -10.88
N MET A 134 -1.76 -0.61 -10.24
CA MET A 134 -0.93 -1.64 -10.85
C MET A 134 -0.64 -2.73 -9.82
N THR A 135 -0.35 -3.92 -10.30
CA THR A 135 0.12 -4.99 -9.43
C THR A 135 1.61 -4.82 -9.15
N LEU A 136 2.07 -5.39 -8.04
CA LEU A 136 3.49 -5.33 -7.69
C LEU A 136 4.37 -5.97 -8.77
N SER A 137 3.90 -7.01 -9.44
CA SER A 137 4.65 -7.65 -10.53
C SER A 137 4.82 -6.74 -11.75
N GLU A 138 3.96 -5.74 -11.91
CA GLU A 138 4.06 -4.76 -13.00
C GLU A 138 4.96 -3.58 -12.65
N PHE A 139 5.38 -3.46 -11.41
CA PHE A 139 6.24 -2.35 -10.96
C PHE A 139 7.65 -2.51 -11.54
N PRO A 140 8.19 -1.47 -12.22
CA PRO A 140 9.48 -1.58 -12.93
C PRO A 140 10.75 -1.72 -12.06
#